data_e58f18a306524fd41f3179eb5edc8884
#
_entry.id   e58f18a306524fd41f3179eb5edc8884
#
_cell.length_a   1.000
_cell.length_b   1.000
_cell.length_c   1.000
_cell.angle_alpha   90.00
_cell.angle_beta   90.00
_cell.angle_gamma   90.00
#
_symmetry.space_group_name_H-M   'P 1'
#
loop_
_entity.id
_entity.type
_entity.pdbx_description
1 polymer ?
#
loop_
_entity_poly.entity_id
_entity_poly.type
_entity_poly.pdbx_seq_one_letter_code
_entity_poly.pdbx_strand_id
1 'polypeptide(L)'
;MQKRSVQSQSDIKANNCKLVLNIIRDNQNSNISRADIAKITKMSATSITRITELLMASGFVRQSESVANGNVGRNGIRLEVETDAVLTLGISIDSDYIGICILNFVDDFTAHKRIRLEGTGYQAEEIMEIAYRGCLGMCADVSCRMEDID
;
A
#
# COMPACT_ATOMS: atom_id res chain seq x y z
N MET A 1 -3.44 -2.67 -36.65
CA MET A 1 -2.03 -2.94 -36.26
C MET A 1 -1.74 -2.17 -34.98
N GLN A 2 -1.75 -2.84 -33.81
CA GLN A 2 -1.37 -2.20 -32.54
C GLN A 2 0.15 -2.04 -32.52
N LYS A 3 0.63 -0.80 -32.41
CA LYS A 3 2.06 -0.50 -32.16
C LYS A 3 2.43 -1.10 -30.79
N ARG A 4 3.27 -2.15 -30.78
CA ARG A 4 3.98 -2.57 -29.57
C ARG A 4 4.88 -1.42 -29.16
N SER A 5 4.54 -0.70 -28.09
CA SER A 5 5.47 0.26 -27.48
C SER A 5 6.68 -0.53 -26.97
N VAL A 6 7.86 -0.14 -27.42
CA VAL A 6 9.11 -0.68 -26.87
C VAL A 6 9.21 -0.21 -25.44
N GLN A 7 9.08 -1.12 -24.47
CA GLN A 7 9.30 -0.81 -23.05
C GLN A 7 10.74 -0.33 -22.85
N SER A 8 10.90 0.82 -22.22
CA SER A 8 12.22 1.32 -21.85
C SER A 8 12.82 0.49 -20.71
N GLN A 9 14.14 0.56 -20.51
CA GLN A 9 14.77 -0.12 -19.35
C GLN A 9 14.24 0.41 -18.02
N SER A 10 13.84 1.68 -17.95
CA SER A 10 13.21 2.27 -16.78
C SER A 10 11.84 1.65 -16.49
N ASP A 11 11.03 1.41 -17.55
CA ASP A 11 9.71 0.77 -17.39
C ASP A 11 9.83 -0.68 -16.91
N ILE A 12 10.80 -1.41 -17.45
CA ILE A 12 11.07 -2.79 -17.02
C ILE A 12 11.49 -2.81 -15.54
N LYS A 13 12.36 -1.87 -15.12
CA LYS A 13 12.79 -1.75 -13.73
C LYS A 13 11.62 -1.41 -12.81
N ALA A 14 10.78 -0.45 -13.17
CA ALA A 14 9.60 -0.06 -12.42
C ALA A 14 8.60 -1.23 -12.28
N ASN A 15 8.33 -1.95 -13.37
CA ASN A 15 7.46 -3.11 -13.37
C ASN A 15 7.99 -4.25 -12.48
N ASN A 16 9.30 -4.49 -12.49
CA ASN A 16 9.92 -5.49 -11.63
C ASN A 16 9.85 -5.10 -10.14
N CYS A 17 10.07 -3.83 -9.81
CA CYS A 17 9.89 -3.32 -8.44
C CYS A 17 8.44 -3.51 -7.97
N LYS A 18 7.47 -3.11 -8.80
CA LYS A 18 6.03 -3.27 -8.51
C LYS A 18 5.66 -4.75 -8.32
N LEU A 19 6.16 -5.65 -9.17
CA LEU A 19 5.92 -7.09 -9.05
C LEU A 19 6.44 -7.63 -7.71
N VAL A 20 7.69 -7.32 -7.36
CA VAL A 20 8.32 -7.78 -6.11
C VAL A 20 7.59 -7.21 -4.90
N LEU A 21 7.24 -5.92 -4.92
CA LEU A 21 6.50 -5.26 -3.84
C LEU A 21 5.13 -5.92 -3.61
N ASN A 22 4.37 -6.18 -4.68
CA ASN A 22 3.09 -6.87 -4.58
C ASN A 22 3.23 -8.29 -4.01
N ILE A 23 4.25 -9.05 -4.45
CA ILE A 23 4.51 -10.38 -3.89
C ILE A 23 4.78 -10.31 -2.39
N ILE A 24 5.56 -9.32 -1.91
CA ILE A 24 5.83 -9.16 -0.48
C ILE A 24 4.53 -8.79 0.26
N ARG A 25 3.75 -7.85 -0.27
CA ARG A 25 2.47 -7.42 0.29
C ARG A 25 1.47 -8.59 0.41
N ASP A 26 1.27 -9.32 -0.67
CA ASP A 26 0.33 -10.45 -0.73
C ASP A 26 0.76 -11.63 0.17
N ASN A 27 2.02 -11.67 0.58
CA ASN A 27 2.60 -12.68 1.47
C ASN A 27 2.99 -12.11 2.85
N GLN A 28 2.39 -11.03 3.29
CA GLN A 28 2.70 -10.35 4.55
C GLN A 28 2.71 -11.30 5.77
N ASN A 29 1.84 -12.30 5.78
CA ASN A 29 1.71 -13.29 6.86
C ASN A 29 2.50 -14.59 6.62
N SER A 30 3.28 -14.71 5.55
CA SER A 30 3.83 -15.99 5.06
C SER A 30 5.34 -16.13 5.20
N ASN A 31 6.02 -15.29 5.95
CA ASN A 31 7.49 -15.34 6.12
C ASN A 31 8.29 -15.40 4.80
N ILE A 32 7.89 -14.60 3.79
CA ILE A 32 8.52 -14.64 2.48
C ILE A 32 9.97 -14.14 2.52
N SER A 33 10.89 -14.87 1.86
CA SER A 33 12.30 -14.53 1.74
C SER A 33 12.68 -14.11 0.32
N ARG A 34 13.86 -13.49 0.15
CA ARG A 34 14.41 -13.19 -1.19
C ARG A 34 14.51 -14.44 -2.07
N ALA A 35 14.84 -15.58 -1.47
CA ALA A 35 14.95 -16.85 -2.21
C ALA A 35 13.59 -17.32 -2.74
N ASP A 36 12.52 -17.14 -1.98
CA ASP A 36 11.18 -17.48 -2.39
C ASP A 36 10.69 -16.56 -3.50
N ILE A 37 10.94 -15.25 -3.39
CA ILE A 37 10.62 -14.28 -4.44
C ILE A 37 11.37 -14.60 -5.72
N ALA A 38 12.65 -14.99 -5.65
CA ALA A 38 13.43 -15.40 -6.81
C ALA A 38 12.81 -16.64 -7.51
N LYS A 39 12.34 -17.63 -6.73
CA LYS A 39 11.64 -18.81 -7.27
C LYS A 39 10.32 -18.43 -7.95
N ILE A 40 9.51 -17.57 -7.33
CA ILE A 40 8.20 -17.14 -7.85
C ILE A 40 8.38 -16.35 -9.15
N THR A 41 9.30 -15.38 -9.16
CA THR A 41 9.49 -14.46 -10.30
C THR A 41 10.38 -15.04 -11.40
N LYS A 42 11.13 -16.09 -11.11
CA LYS A 42 12.22 -16.63 -11.96
C LYS A 42 13.33 -15.61 -12.26
N MET A 43 13.44 -14.58 -11.43
CA MET A 43 14.52 -13.59 -11.52
C MET A 43 15.77 -14.11 -10.80
N SER A 44 16.95 -13.58 -11.19
CA SER A 44 18.20 -13.91 -10.51
C SER A 44 18.20 -13.38 -9.06
N ALA A 45 18.90 -14.10 -8.16
CA ALA A 45 19.06 -13.69 -6.77
C ALA A 45 19.65 -12.26 -6.64
N THR A 46 20.59 -11.90 -7.51
CA THR A 46 21.18 -10.57 -7.58
C THR A 46 20.13 -9.50 -7.93
N SER A 47 19.24 -9.78 -8.88
CA SER A 47 18.16 -8.86 -9.27
C SER A 47 17.21 -8.64 -8.10
N ILE A 48 16.79 -9.71 -7.42
CA ILE A 48 15.90 -9.62 -6.25
C ILE A 48 16.57 -8.82 -5.12
N THR A 49 17.85 -9.08 -4.84
CA THR A 49 18.59 -8.31 -3.82
C THR A 49 18.57 -6.82 -4.13
N ARG A 50 18.91 -6.42 -5.36
CA ARG A 50 18.90 -5.00 -5.76
C ARG A 50 17.52 -4.36 -5.67
N ILE A 51 16.45 -5.08 -6.05
CA ILE A 51 15.08 -4.58 -5.98
C ILE A 51 14.66 -4.43 -4.52
N THR A 52 14.90 -5.43 -3.67
CA THR A 52 14.53 -5.36 -2.25
C THR A 52 15.31 -4.29 -1.49
N GLU A 53 16.60 -4.07 -1.81
CA GLU A 53 17.38 -2.95 -1.27
C GLU A 53 16.81 -1.59 -1.67
N LEU A 54 16.37 -1.43 -2.94
CA LEU A 54 15.71 -0.23 -3.39
C LEU A 54 14.41 0.01 -2.64
N LEU A 55 13.55 -1.02 -2.51
CA LEU A 55 12.28 -0.91 -1.80
C LEU A 55 12.47 -0.60 -0.31
N MET A 56 13.51 -1.15 0.33
CA MET A 56 13.87 -0.80 1.71
C MET A 56 14.37 0.64 1.83
N ALA A 57 15.24 1.07 0.92
CA ALA A 57 15.74 2.44 0.90
C ALA A 57 14.62 3.48 0.66
N SER A 58 13.55 3.08 -0.04
CA SER A 58 12.36 3.90 -0.27
C SER A 58 11.30 3.79 0.82
N GLY A 59 11.54 3.03 1.90
CA GLY A 59 10.63 2.92 3.03
C GLY A 59 9.40 2.02 2.80
N PHE A 60 9.32 1.28 1.70
CA PHE A 60 8.16 0.40 1.41
C PHE A 60 8.28 -1.00 2.02
N VAL A 61 9.51 -1.46 2.29
CA VAL A 61 9.79 -2.82 2.77
C VAL A 61 10.78 -2.77 3.92
N ARG A 62 10.60 -3.64 4.88
CA ARG A 62 11.56 -3.88 5.97
C ARG A 62 11.98 -5.34 6.03
N GLN A 63 13.08 -5.57 6.73
CA GLN A 63 13.49 -6.91 7.15
C GLN A 63 12.97 -7.18 8.56
N SER A 64 12.40 -8.36 8.77
CA SER A 64 12.10 -8.85 10.12
C SER A 64 12.80 -10.18 10.37
N GLU A 65 13.03 -10.48 11.64
CA GLU A 65 13.61 -11.76 12.03
C GLU A 65 12.58 -12.88 11.79
N SER A 66 12.98 -13.95 11.11
CA SER A 66 12.12 -15.12 10.99
C SER A 66 11.98 -15.79 12.36
N VAL A 67 10.75 -15.96 12.83
CA VAL A 67 10.49 -16.84 13.98
C VAL A 67 10.87 -18.25 13.58
N ALA A 68 11.78 -18.86 14.33
CA ALA A 68 12.30 -20.19 14.07
C ALA A 68 11.18 -21.24 14.10
N ASN A 69 10.71 -21.64 12.94
CA ASN A 69 9.84 -22.82 12.79
C ASN A 69 10.75 -24.05 12.73
N GLY A 70 11.27 -24.51 13.86
CA GLY A 70 11.77 -25.86 14.13
C GLY A 70 12.59 -26.64 13.09
N ASN A 71 12.82 -26.13 11.91
CA ASN A 71 13.58 -26.78 10.84
C ASN A 71 15.06 -26.35 10.91
N VAL A 72 15.96 -27.32 10.95
CA VAL A 72 17.41 -27.16 10.90
C VAL A 72 17.80 -26.54 9.55
N GLY A 73 18.01 -25.23 9.54
CA GLY A 73 18.46 -24.44 8.40
C GLY A 73 18.66 -22.99 8.81
N ARG A 74 19.58 -22.27 8.14
CA ARG A 74 19.80 -20.84 8.35
C ARG A 74 18.48 -20.10 8.12
N ASN A 75 17.91 -19.52 9.20
CA ASN A 75 16.70 -18.74 9.13
C ASN A 75 16.84 -17.65 8.05
N GLY A 76 16.04 -17.74 6.99
CA GLY A 76 16.02 -16.70 5.97
C GLY A 76 15.50 -15.40 6.56
N ILE A 77 16.08 -14.27 6.17
CA ILE A 77 15.57 -12.97 6.56
C ILE A 77 14.20 -12.79 5.89
N ARG A 78 13.18 -12.58 6.68
CA ARG A 78 11.82 -12.29 6.24
C ARG A 78 11.74 -10.87 5.67
N LEU A 79 10.94 -10.68 4.64
CA LEU A 79 10.59 -9.38 4.09
C LEU A 79 9.11 -9.08 4.39
N GLU A 80 8.85 -7.87 4.84
CA GLU A 80 7.52 -7.34 5.13
C GLU A 80 7.37 -5.96 4.50
N VAL A 81 6.15 -5.58 4.12
CA VAL A 81 5.89 -4.19 3.74
C VAL A 81 5.78 -3.33 5.00
N GLU A 82 6.17 -2.07 4.89
CA GLU A 82 5.83 -1.05 5.88
C GLU A 82 4.35 -0.68 5.68
N THR A 83 3.50 -1.05 6.63
CA THR A 83 2.05 -0.91 6.49
C THR A 83 1.61 0.54 6.33
N ASP A 84 2.32 1.46 6.96
CA ASP A 84 2.00 2.88 6.93
C ASP A 84 2.81 3.66 5.87
N ALA A 85 3.52 2.94 4.97
CA ALA A 85 4.29 3.56 3.88
C ALA A 85 3.40 4.33 2.89
N VAL A 86 2.15 3.93 2.75
CA VAL A 86 1.14 4.59 1.91
C VAL A 86 -0.17 4.59 2.66
N LEU A 87 -0.80 5.75 2.73
CA LEU A 87 -2.16 5.92 3.21
C LEU A 87 -3.06 6.32 2.05
N THR A 88 -4.21 5.68 1.93
CA THR A 88 -5.20 5.97 0.89
C THR A 88 -6.49 6.47 1.53
N LEU A 89 -7.01 7.59 1.04
CA LEU A 89 -8.27 8.16 1.49
C LEU A 89 -9.39 7.74 0.53
N GLY A 90 -10.40 7.06 1.06
CA GLY A 90 -11.61 6.71 0.35
C GLY A 90 -12.77 7.60 0.78
N ILE A 91 -13.55 8.12 -0.18
CA ILE A 91 -14.76 8.90 0.07
C ILE A 91 -15.89 8.27 -0.72
N SER A 92 -17.02 8.02 -0.06
CA SER A 92 -18.28 7.65 -0.68
C SER A 92 -19.35 8.70 -0.36
N ILE A 93 -20.10 9.13 -1.35
CA ILE A 93 -21.20 10.09 -1.19
C ILE A 93 -22.49 9.38 -1.57
N ASP A 94 -23.41 9.31 -0.62
CA ASP A 94 -24.74 8.75 -0.81
C ASP A 94 -25.82 9.82 -0.51
N SER A 95 -27.07 9.49 -0.70
CA SER A 95 -28.20 10.41 -0.51
C SER A 95 -28.39 10.89 0.92
N ASP A 96 -27.99 10.09 1.92
CA ASP A 96 -28.22 10.34 3.35
C ASP A 96 -26.94 10.33 4.21
N TYR A 97 -25.77 10.05 3.60
CA TYR A 97 -24.49 10.10 4.30
C TYR A 97 -23.29 10.28 3.38
N ILE A 98 -22.20 10.72 3.99
CA ILE A 98 -20.85 10.69 3.41
C ILE A 98 -20.03 9.70 4.25
N GLY A 99 -19.49 8.67 3.59
CA GLY A 99 -18.54 7.73 4.17
C GLY A 99 -17.12 8.16 3.85
N ILE A 100 -16.24 8.16 4.85
CA ILE A 100 -14.82 8.48 4.69
C ILE A 100 -14.03 7.36 5.36
N CYS A 101 -12.96 6.88 4.72
CA CYS A 101 -12.04 5.92 5.32
C CYS A 101 -10.60 6.24 4.96
N ILE A 102 -9.67 5.86 5.83
CA ILE A 102 -8.25 5.81 5.56
C ILE A 102 -7.82 4.34 5.63
N LEU A 103 -7.19 3.88 4.57
CA LEU A 103 -6.62 2.54 4.45
C LEU A 103 -5.10 2.65 4.46
N ASN A 104 -4.44 1.69 5.07
CA ASN A 104 -3.00 1.55 4.99
C ASN A 104 -2.58 0.75 3.72
N PHE A 105 -1.28 0.54 3.55
CA PHE A 105 -0.72 -0.11 2.36
C PHE A 105 -1.12 -1.60 2.19
N VAL A 106 -1.68 -2.23 3.21
CA VAL A 106 -2.18 -3.62 3.16
C VAL A 106 -3.71 -3.69 3.17
N ASP A 107 -4.36 -2.58 2.83
CA ASP A 107 -5.82 -2.43 2.73
C ASP A 107 -6.56 -2.60 4.07
N ASP A 108 -5.86 -2.46 5.21
CA ASP A 108 -6.49 -2.42 6.52
C ASP A 108 -7.04 -1.01 6.81
N PHE A 109 -8.20 -0.96 7.46
CA PHE A 109 -8.78 0.31 7.91
C PHE A 109 -7.96 0.89 9.07
N THR A 110 -7.31 2.02 8.83
CA THR A 110 -6.67 2.82 9.87
C THR A 110 -7.71 3.67 10.60
N ALA A 111 -8.67 4.24 9.84
CA ALA A 111 -9.82 4.98 10.37
C ALA A 111 -11.00 4.92 9.39
N HIS A 112 -12.21 5.03 9.92
CA HIS A 112 -13.41 5.22 9.10
C HIS A 112 -14.45 6.08 9.85
N LYS A 113 -15.22 6.83 9.10
CA LYS A 113 -16.27 7.72 9.61
C LYS A 113 -17.44 7.77 8.66
N ARG A 114 -18.64 7.84 9.22
CA ARG A 114 -19.86 8.12 8.48
C ARG A 114 -20.45 9.44 8.99
N ILE A 115 -20.65 10.39 8.09
CA ILE A 115 -21.29 11.69 8.37
C ILE A 115 -22.69 11.63 7.80
N ARG A 116 -23.70 11.69 8.66
CA ARG A 116 -25.09 11.70 8.23
C ARG A 116 -25.44 13.06 7.66
N LEU A 117 -26.16 13.07 6.53
CA LEU A 117 -26.73 14.26 5.93
C LEU A 117 -28.15 14.46 6.50
N GLU A 118 -28.36 15.54 7.21
CA GLU A 118 -29.68 15.85 7.81
C GLU A 118 -30.45 16.76 6.84
N GLY A 119 -31.45 16.19 6.16
CA GLY A 119 -32.30 16.91 5.23
C GLY A 119 -32.08 16.57 3.75
N THR A 120 -32.76 17.27 2.88
CA THR A 120 -32.69 17.13 1.43
C THR A 120 -32.34 18.49 0.79
N GLY A 121 -31.75 18.45 -0.40
CA GLY A 121 -31.50 19.67 -1.17
C GLY A 121 -30.14 20.29 -0.99
N TYR A 122 -29.15 19.54 -0.45
CA TYR A 122 -27.76 19.98 -0.45
C TYR A 122 -27.27 20.30 -1.87
N GLN A 123 -26.59 21.44 -2.01
CA GLN A 123 -25.87 21.75 -3.24
C GLN A 123 -24.53 20.97 -3.28
N ALA A 124 -23.98 20.77 -4.47
CA ALA A 124 -22.72 20.03 -4.62
C ALA A 124 -21.58 20.61 -3.82
N GLU A 125 -21.50 21.93 -3.76
CA GLU A 125 -20.48 22.68 -3.00
C GLU A 125 -20.58 22.41 -1.50
N GLU A 126 -21.79 22.34 -0.95
CA GLU A 126 -22.02 22.04 0.46
C GLU A 126 -21.58 20.60 0.81
N ILE A 127 -21.92 19.63 -0.06
CA ILE A 127 -21.48 18.23 0.09
C ILE A 127 -19.98 18.13 0.07
N MET A 128 -19.31 18.82 -0.86
CA MET A 128 -17.85 18.81 -0.97
C MET A 128 -17.19 19.44 0.25
N GLU A 129 -17.74 20.53 0.79
CA GLU A 129 -17.23 21.16 2.01
C GLU A 129 -17.37 20.25 3.24
N ILE A 130 -18.51 19.55 3.40
CA ILE A 130 -18.73 18.57 4.47
C ILE A 130 -17.73 17.42 4.34
N ALA A 131 -17.55 16.88 3.14
CA ALA A 131 -16.59 15.82 2.88
C ALA A 131 -15.16 16.25 3.21
N TYR A 132 -14.74 17.42 2.73
CA TYR A 132 -13.41 17.95 2.96
C TYR A 132 -13.11 18.16 4.45
N ARG A 133 -14.02 18.78 5.21
CA ARG A 133 -13.89 18.91 6.67
C ARG A 133 -13.84 17.56 7.38
N GLY A 134 -14.63 16.61 6.90
CA GLY A 134 -14.60 15.23 7.39
C GLY A 134 -13.23 14.57 7.20
N CYS A 135 -12.61 14.75 6.03
CA CYS A 135 -11.28 14.25 5.71
C CYS A 135 -10.20 14.89 6.59
N LEU A 136 -10.22 16.23 6.73
CA LEU A 136 -9.28 16.93 7.60
C LEU A 136 -9.37 16.45 9.06
N GLY A 137 -10.59 16.30 9.58
CA GLY A 137 -10.79 15.78 10.94
C GLY A 137 -10.25 14.36 11.09
N MET A 138 -10.47 13.48 10.11
CA MET A 138 -9.97 12.12 10.14
C MET A 138 -8.44 12.05 10.06
N CYS A 139 -7.81 12.86 9.21
CA CYS A 139 -6.35 12.96 9.15
C CYS A 139 -5.76 13.40 10.51
N ALA A 140 -6.41 14.34 11.18
CA ALA A 140 -5.99 14.76 12.54
C ALA A 140 -6.11 13.62 13.55
N ASP A 141 -7.18 12.81 13.49
CA ASP A 141 -7.42 11.68 14.40
C ASP A 141 -6.34 10.60 14.28
N VAL A 142 -5.80 10.38 13.07
CA VAL A 142 -4.73 9.39 12.81
C VAL A 142 -3.33 10.03 12.71
N SER A 143 -3.19 11.30 13.03
CA SER A 143 -1.93 12.04 13.04
C SER A 143 -1.20 12.04 11.68
N CYS A 144 -1.95 12.03 10.57
CA CYS A 144 -1.43 12.24 9.23
C CYS A 144 -1.88 13.60 8.67
N ARG A 145 -1.24 14.06 7.59
CA ARG A 145 -1.64 15.27 6.87
C ARG A 145 -2.27 14.88 5.54
N MET A 146 -3.15 15.72 4.99
CA MET A 146 -3.73 15.48 3.67
C MET A 146 -2.69 15.32 2.56
N GLU A 147 -1.53 15.97 2.72
CA GLU A 147 -0.39 15.86 1.78
C GLU A 147 0.39 14.54 1.89
N ASP A 148 0.18 13.76 2.95
CA ASP A 148 0.78 12.44 3.16
C ASP A 148 -0.08 11.31 2.57
N ILE A 149 -1.22 11.65 1.96
CA ILE A 149 -2.19 10.71 1.37
C ILE A 149 -2.05 10.73 -0.15
N ASP A 150 -1.93 9.55 -0.76
CA ASP A 150 -1.91 9.33 -2.21
C ASP A 150 -3.32 9.07 -2.78
#